data_ef6fb12370e7cd12d5f1e00ff1f33f04
#
_entry.id   ef6fb12370e7cd12d5f1e00ff1f33f04
#
_cell.length_a   1.000
_cell.length_b   1.000
_cell.length_c   1.000
_cell.angle_alpha   90.00
_cell.angle_beta   90.00
_cell.angle_gamma   90.00
#
_symmetry.space_group_name_H-M   'P 1'
#
loop_
_entity.id
_entity.type
_entity.pdbx_description
1 polymer ?
#
loop_
_entity_poly.entity_id
_entity_poly.type
_entity_poly.pdbx_seq_one_letter_code
_entity_poly.pdbx_strand_id
1 'polypeptide(L)'
;MIVRERYMRLIRDFMDKPVIKIITGMRRSGKSALLELTRQELLDRGVDRKNIIFINFESLRYEALRDYKALYAEIIKIAGQTEGRIYVLLDEIQEVNTWEQVINSLRVDLDCDIYVTGSNAKLLSGELATLLAGRYVEIQVYPLDFDEYLAFAAENEDEAKLSKREQFANFLRFGGLPGIHQLKWDEDRVMQYLHDIYNSVLLKDVIARNRIRDTALLESIVLYLMDNIGNTFSAKTISDFLKSQGRKLSTETVYNYLKALESAFLIHKVVRFDIKGKRILETQEKYYLSDLGLRHAVIGYRDNDIAGVLENTCLLYTSPSPRDRSVSRM
;
A
#
# COMPACT_ATOMS: atom_id res chain seq x y z
N MET A 1 -19.05 8.50 0.16
CA MET A 1 -17.66 7.94 0.29
C MET A 1 -17.00 8.69 1.42
N ILE A 2 -16.41 7.98 2.38
CA ILE A 2 -15.79 8.60 3.57
C ILE A 2 -14.45 9.20 3.19
N VAL A 3 -14.24 10.47 3.55
CA VAL A 3 -13.03 11.22 3.21
C VAL A 3 -11.94 10.90 4.22
N ARG A 4 -10.80 10.44 3.74
CA ARG A 4 -9.59 10.27 4.54
C ARG A 4 -8.77 11.57 4.49
N GLU A 5 -9.13 12.50 5.37
CA GLU A 5 -8.68 13.89 5.33
C GLU A 5 -7.15 14.05 5.41
N ARG A 6 -6.46 13.15 6.12
CA ARG A 6 -4.99 13.09 6.17
C ARG A 6 -4.37 13.03 4.78
N TYR A 7 -4.90 12.16 3.91
CA TYR A 7 -4.37 11.97 2.56
C TYR A 7 -4.88 13.04 1.59
N MET A 8 -6.16 13.44 1.72
CA MET A 8 -6.71 14.51 0.88
C MET A 8 -5.99 15.84 1.11
N ARG A 9 -5.57 16.14 2.34
CA ARG A 9 -4.75 17.32 2.63
C ARG A 9 -3.42 17.26 1.88
N LEU A 10 -2.72 16.13 1.92
CA LEU A 10 -1.46 15.96 1.16
C LEU A 10 -1.69 16.10 -0.35
N ILE A 11 -2.77 15.56 -0.88
CA ILE A 11 -3.12 15.70 -2.30
C ILE A 11 -3.35 17.17 -2.64
N ARG A 12 -4.13 17.91 -1.82
CA ARG A 12 -4.40 19.33 -2.02
C ARG A 12 -3.12 20.19 -1.99
N ASP A 13 -2.18 19.87 -1.10
CA ASP A 13 -0.91 20.58 -0.99
C ASP A 13 -0.05 20.47 -2.26
N PHE A 14 -0.16 19.35 -2.98
CA PHE A 14 0.56 19.08 -4.21
C PHE A 14 -0.28 19.24 -5.48
N MET A 15 -1.57 19.52 -5.39
CA MET A 15 -2.44 19.78 -6.53
C MET A 15 -1.94 21.00 -7.31
N ASP A 16 -1.96 20.91 -8.63
CA ASP A 16 -1.44 21.94 -9.54
C ASP A 16 0.07 22.24 -9.42
N LYS A 17 0.81 21.44 -8.67
CA LYS A 17 2.26 21.58 -8.59
C LYS A 17 2.95 20.70 -9.66
N PRO A 18 4.14 21.10 -10.15
CA PRO A 18 4.85 20.39 -11.23
C PRO A 18 5.52 19.10 -10.74
N VAL A 19 4.81 18.33 -9.93
CA VAL A 19 5.25 17.02 -9.39
C VAL A 19 4.17 15.98 -9.64
N ILE A 20 4.57 14.77 -9.97
CA ILE A 20 3.68 13.62 -10.13
C ILE A 20 3.28 13.11 -8.75
N LYS A 21 2.00 12.86 -8.51
CA LYS A 21 1.49 12.27 -7.27
C LYS A 21 1.39 10.76 -7.46
N ILE A 22 2.24 10.02 -6.75
CA ILE A 22 2.26 8.56 -6.79
C ILE A 22 1.64 8.04 -5.50
N ILE A 23 0.44 7.47 -5.60
CA ILE A 23 -0.33 6.95 -4.49
C ILE A 23 -0.04 5.45 -4.39
N THR A 24 0.73 5.06 -3.38
CA THR A 24 1.13 3.66 -3.15
C THR A 24 0.44 3.08 -1.91
N GLY A 25 0.56 1.78 -1.74
CA GLY A 25 0.04 1.09 -0.55
C GLY A 25 -0.50 -0.30 -0.87
N MET A 26 -0.77 -1.06 0.18
CA MET A 26 -1.29 -2.41 0.07
C MET A 26 -2.60 -2.47 -0.75
N ARG A 27 -2.86 -3.61 -1.39
CA ARG A 27 -4.16 -3.88 -2.02
C ARG A 27 -5.29 -3.70 -1.00
N ARG A 28 -6.41 -3.08 -1.42
CA ARG A 28 -7.57 -2.79 -0.57
C ARG A 28 -7.37 -1.74 0.52
N SER A 29 -6.24 -1.02 0.57
CA SER A 29 -6.04 0.09 1.52
C SER A 29 -6.82 1.38 1.19
N GLY A 30 -7.51 1.44 0.04
CA GLY A 30 -8.34 2.59 -0.35
C GLY A 30 -7.70 3.55 -1.36
N LYS A 31 -6.64 3.16 -2.08
CA LYS A 31 -5.97 4.00 -3.10
C LYS A 31 -6.91 4.48 -4.21
N SER A 32 -7.67 3.54 -4.81
CA SER A 32 -8.63 3.86 -5.88
C SER A 32 -9.76 4.79 -5.41
N ALA A 33 -10.20 4.60 -4.14
CA ALA A 33 -11.17 5.49 -3.53
C ALA A 33 -10.59 6.91 -3.34
N LEU A 34 -9.32 7.01 -2.94
CA LEU A 34 -8.63 8.29 -2.80
C LEU A 34 -8.45 9.00 -4.15
N LEU A 35 -8.16 8.24 -5.22
CA LEU A 35 -8.07 8.78 -6.57
C LEU A 35 -9.44 9.29 -7.06
N GLU A 36 -10.53 8.57 -6.75
CA GLU A 36 -11.90 9.01 -7.06
C GLU A 36 -12.31 10.24 -6.26
N LEU A 37 -11.95 10.34 -4.97
CA LEU A 37 -12.13 11.56 -4.16
C LEU A 37 -11.35 12.73 -4.75
N THR A 38 -10.14 12.50 -5.27
CA THR A 38 -9.36 13.52 -5.97
C THR A 38 -10.10 14.01 -7.22
N ARG A 39 -10.67 13.09 -7.99
CA ARG A 39 -11.50 13.44 -9.16
C ARG A 39 -12.70 14.30 -8.77
N GLN A 40 -13.41 13.93 -7.70
CA GLN A 40 -14.54 14.70 -7.22
C GLN A 40 -14.11 16.09 -6.74
N GLU A 41 -13.04 16.19 -6.00
CA GLU A 41 -12.46 17.48 -5.55
C GLU A 41 -12.14 18.41 -6.74
N LEU A 42 -11.59 17.88 -7.83
CA LEU A 42 -11.33 18.65 -9.05
C LEU A 42 -12.62 19.19 -9.68
N LEU A 43 -13.67 18.36 -9.76
CA LEU A 43 -14.98 18.76 -10.24
C LEU A 43 -15.60 19.85 -9.35
N ASP A 44 -15.53 19.71 -8.03
CA ASP A 44 -16.05 20.67 -7.05
C ASP A 44 -15.30 22.00 -7.11
N ARG A 45 -14.05 22.01 -7.55
CA ARG A 45 -13.25 23.23 -7.84
C ARG A 45 -13.58 23.87 -9.19
N GLY A 46 -14.49 23.27 -9.96
CA GLY A 46 -14.94 23.82 -11.24
C GLY A 46 -14.08 23.38 -12.44
N VAL A 47 -13.23 22.37 -12.30
CA VAL A 47 -12.53 21.78 -13.44
C VAL A 47 -13.54 21.10 -14.36
N ASP A 48 -13.51 21.44 -15.66
CA ASP A 48 -14.39 20.80 -16.64
C ASP A 48 -14.12 19.29 -16.71
N ARG A 49 -15.17 18.49 -16.69
CA ARG A 49 -15.07 17.03 -16.74
C ARG A 49 -14.24 16.52 -17.92
N LYS A 50 -14.27 17.21 -19.07
CA LYS A 50 -13.50 16.86 -20.26
C LYS A 50 -11.99 17.01 -20.07
N ASN A 51 -11.56 17.83 -19.11
CA ASN A 51 -10.16 18.03 -18.74
C ASN A 51 -9.66 16.99 -17.72
N ILE A 52 -10.53 16.10 -17.23
CA ILE A 52 -10.18 15.05 -16.27
C ILE A 52 -10.20 13.70 -16.97
N ILE A 53 -9.01 13.14 -17.19
CA ILE A 53 -8.82 11.80 -17.78
C ILE A 53 -8.67 10.82 -16.63
N PHE A 54 -9.64 9.91 -16.45
CA PHE A 54 -9.63 8.89 -15.41
C PHE A 54 -9.64 7.50 -16.06
N ILE A 55 -8.57 6.72 -15.84
CA ILE A 55 -8.41 5.37 -16.38
C ILE A 55 -8.08 4.41 -15.25
N ASN A 56 -8.89 3.34 -15.11
CA ASN A 56 -8.61 2.23 -14.20
C ASN A 56 -8.21 0.99 -15.00
N PHE A 57 -6.95 0.57 -14.88
CA PHE A 57 -6.38 -0.53 -15.64
C PHE A 57 -6.81 -1.93 -15.16
N GLU A 58 -7.56 -2.05 -14.06
CA GLU A 58 -8.23 -3.31 -13.72
C GLU A 58 -9.43 -3.59 -14.65
N SER A 59 -9.96 -2.56 -15.32
CA SER A 59 -11.09 -2.71 -16.24
C SER A 59 -10.64 -3.18 -17.62
N LEU A 60 -11.28 -4.24 -18.15
CA LEU A 60 -11.07 -4.71 -19.53
C LEU A 60 -11.40 -3.66 -20.59
N ARG A 61 -12.19 -2.65 -20.26
CA ARG A 61 -12.48 -1.52 -21.15
C ARG A 61 -11.20 -0.82 -21.64
N TYR A 62 -10.16 -0.83 -20.81
CA TYR A 62 -8.89 -0.16 -21.08
C TYR A 62 -7.74 -1.13 -21.40
N GLU A 63 -8.06 -2.38 -21.74
CA GLU A 63 -7.05 -3.41 -22.03
C GLU A 63 -6.09 -2.97 -23.14
N ALA A 64 -6.60 -2.36 -24.22
CA ALA A 64 -5.80 -1.84 -25.31
C ALA A 64 -4.83 -0.72 -24.88
N LEU A 65 -5.15 0.03 -23.84
CA LEU A 65 -4.32 1.10 -23.28
C LEU A 65 -3.24 0.59 -22.31
N ARG A 66 -3.11 -0.71 -22.09
CA ARG A 66 -1.95 -1.30 -21.38
C ARG A 66 -0.67 -1.27 -22.22
N ASP A 67 -0.79 -1.05 -23.52
CA ASP A 67 0.35 -0.63 -24.37
C ASP A 67 0.66 0.84 -24.12
N TYR A 68 1.91 1.14 -23.77
CA TYR A 68 2.31 2.50 -23.39
C TYR A 68 2.15 3.52 -24.52
N LYS A 69 2.34 3.12 -25.79
CA LYS A 69 2.16 4.01 -26.94
C LYS A 69 0.70 4.31 -27.19
N ALA A 70 -0.17 3.30 -27.06
CA ALA A 70 -1.61 3.48 -27.16
C ALA A 70 -2.14 4.39 -26.07
N LEU A 71 -1.67 4.23 -24.82
CA LEU A 71 -2.02 5.09 -23.70
C LEU A 71 -1.62 6.55 -23.96
N TYR A 72 -0.37 6.76 -24.37
CA TYR A 72 0.12 8.10 -24.69
C TYR A 72 -0.71 8.75 -25.80
N ALA A 73 -0.92 8.03 -26.93
CA ALA A 73 -1.69 8.54 -28.05
C ALA A 73 -3.13 8.90 -27.69
N GLU A 74 -3.80 8.10 -26.86
CA GLU A 74 -5.18 8.39 -26.41
C GLU A 74 -5.22 9.62 -25.49
N ILE A 75 -4.28 9.78 -24.56
CA ILE A 75 -4.21 10.97 -23.71
C ILE A 75 -3.95 12.24 -24.54
N ILE A 76 -3.01 12.22 -25.48
CA ILE A 76 -2.72 13.35 -26.39
C ILE A 76 -3.95 13.69 -27.24
N LYS A 77 -4.65 12.70 -27.76
CA LYS A 77 -5.89 12.90 -28.54
C LYS A 77 -6.96 13.61 -27.73
N ILE A 78 -7.19 13.19 -26.48
CA ILE A 78 -8.18 13.84 -25.58
C ILE A 78 -7.72 15.27 -25.27
N ALA A 79 -6.46 15.47 -24.92
CA ALA A 79 -5.89 16.78 -24.61
C ALA A 79 -6.02 17.76 -25.78
N GLY A 80 -5.84 17.30 -27.01
CA GLY A 80 -6.00 18.12 -28.22
C GLY A 80 -7.45 18.57 -28.50
N GLN A 81 -8.42 18.02 -27.80
CA GLN A 81 -9.85 18.39 -27.91
C GLN A 81 -10.34 19.29 -26.76
N THR A 82 -9.45 19.65 -25.84
CA THR A 82 -9.77 20.42 -24.63
C THR A 82 -8.90 21.65 -24.53
N GLU A 83 -9.39 22.68 -23.84
CA GLU A 83 -8.63 23.88 -23.53
C GLU A 83 -8.22 23.89 -22.05
N GLY A 84 -7.04 24.42 -21.76
CA GLY A 84 -6.51 24.55 -20.42
C GLY A 84 -5.81 23.29 -19.90
N ARG A 85 -5.61 23.25 -18.60
CA ARG A 85 -4.84 22.21 -17.93
C ARG A 85 -5.58 20.87 -17.91
N ILE A 86 -4.86 19.78 -18.15
CA ILE A 86 -5.37 18.42 -18.15
C ILE A 86 -4.99 17.73 -16.83
N TYR A 87 -5.94 17.04 -16.23
CA TYR A 87 -5.73 16.21 -15.04
C TYR A 87 -5.78 14.73 -15.43
N VAL A 88 -4.66 14.05 -15.22
CA VAL A 88 -4.49 12.63 -15.63
C VAL A 88 -4.47 11.77 -14.38
N LEU A 89 -5.50 10.96 -14.20
CA LEU A 89 -5.68 10.07 -13.05
C LEU A 89 -5.65 8.61 -13.54
N LEU A 90 -4.57 7.88 -13.22
CA LEU A 90 -4.32 6.53 -13.69
C LEU A 90 -4.28 5.56 -12.51
N ASP A 91 -5.29 4.70 -12.41
CA ASP A 91 -5.40 3.71 -11.33
C ASP A 91 -4.77 2.38 -11.74
N GLU A 92 -3.95 1.79 -10.83
CA GLU A 92 -3.18 0.55 -11.01
C GLU A 92 -2.26 0.61 -12.25
N ILE A 93 -1.47 1.70 -12.36
CA ILE A 93 -0.61 2.02 -13.52
C ILE A 93 0.44 0.93 -13.84
N GLN A 94 0.81 0.08 -12.88
CA GLN A 94 1.75 -1.03 -13.11
C GLN A 94 1.23 -2.09 -14.08
N GLU A 95 -0.04 -2.06 -14.45
CA GLU A 95 -0.58 -2.91 -15.52
C GLU A 95 -0.16 -2.44 -16.91
N VAL A 96 0.40 -1.23 -17.05
CA VAL A 96 0.95 -0.68 -18.28
C VAL A 96 2.45 -0.94 -18.32
N ASN A 97 2.92 -1.60 -19.36
CA ASN A 97 4.36 -1.81 -19.55
C ASN A 97 5.06 -0.47 -19.83
N THR A 98 6.22 -0.24 -19.22
CA THR A 98 7.03 0.99 -19.43
C THR A 98 6.23 2.30 -19.27
N TRP A 99 5.27 2.31 -18.36
CA TRP A 99 4.40 3.45 -18.07
C TRP A 99 5.16 4.73 -17.71
N GLU A 100 6.37 4.60 -17.17
CA GLU A 100 7.24 5.72 -16.78
C GLU A 100 7.59 6.62 -17.98
N GLN A 101 7.73 6.02 -19.16
CA GLN A 101 7.98 6.77 -20.40
C GLN A 101 6.78 7.62 -20.77
N VAL A 102 5.55 7.09 -20.60
CA VAL A 102 4.31 7.85 -20.84
C VAL A 102 4.26 9.06 -19.94
N ILE A 103 4.41 8.84 -18.62
CA ILE A 103 4.31 9.92 -17.62
C ILE A 103 5.37 11.00 -17.85
N ASN A 104 6.59 10.60 -18.19
CA ASN A 104 7.66 11.56 -18.48
C ASN A 104 7.37 12.37 -19.77
N SER A 105 6.85 11.73 -20.83
CA SER A 105 6.49 12.40 -22.09
C SER A 105 5.31 13.36 -21.87
N LEU A 106 4.24 12.93 -21.20
CA LEU A 106 3.09 13.79 -20.92
C LEU A 106 3.48 15.08 -20.18
N ARG A 107 4.42 15.00 -19.23
CA ARG A 107 4.93 16.18 -18.53
C ARG A 107 5.67 17.18 -19.42
N VAL A 108 6.29 16.68 -20.50
CA VAL A 108 7.04 17.54 -21.44
C VAL A 108 6.09 18.15 -22.46
N ASP A 109 5.11 17.38 -22.90
CA ASP A 109 4.28 17.69 -24.05
C ASP A 109 2.99 18.42 -23.72
N LEU A 110 2.52 18.34 -22.44
CA LEU A 110 1.25 18.89 -21.98
C LEU A 110 1.40 19.73 -20.71
N ASP A 111 0.58 20.76 -20.57
CA ASP A 111 0.27 21.34 -19.27
C ASP A 111 -0.70 20.41 -18.53
N CYS A 112 -0.15 19.50 -17.73
CA CYS A 112 -0.96 18.49 -17.05
C CYS A 112 -0.56 18.31 -15.59
N ASP A 113 -1.54 17.85 -14.81
CA ASP A 113 -1.37 17.41 -13.43
C ASP A 113 -1.63 15.90 -13.35
N ILE A 114 -0.66 15.11 -12.84
CA ILE A 114 -0.64 13.66 -12.98
C ILE A 114 -0.73 12.99 -11.60
N TYR A 115 -1.68 12.06 -11.49
CA TYR A 115 -1.91 11.21 -10.34
C TYR A 115 -1.90 9.76 -10.79
N VAL A 116 -1.09 8.93 -10.15
CA VAL A 116 -1.03 7.50 -10.45
C VAL A 116 -1.15 6.70 -9.18
N THR A 117 -1.79 5.54 -9.25
CA THR A 117 -1.82 4.61 -8.11
C THR A 117 -1.16 3.29 -8.45
N GLY A 118 -0.73 2.58 -7.42
CA GLY A 118 -0.32 1.19 -7.56
C GLY A 118 -0.10 0.47 -6.24
N SER A 119 -0.26 -0.84 -6.31
CA SER A 119 -0.18 -1.75 -5.16
C SER A 119 1.22 -2.35 -4.94
N ASN A 120 2.27 -1.72 -5.49
CA ASN A 120 3.64 -2.24 -5.39
C ASN A 120 4.66 -1.13 -5.14
N ALA A 121 5.53 -1.32 -4.14
CA ALA A 121 6.63 -0.41 -3.83
C ALA A 121 7.69 -0.35 -4.96
N LYS A 122 7.73 -1.36 -5.85
CA LYS A 122 8.59 -1.32 -7.05
C LYS A 122 8.23 -0.19 -8.02
N LEU A 123 7.01 0.38 -7.93
CA LEU A 123 6.67 1.60 -8.66
C LEU A 123 7.67 2.73 -8.41
N LEU A 124 8.36 2.72 -7.26
CA LEU A 124 9.31 3.75 -6.86
C LEU A 124 10.77 3.30 -6.94
N SER A 125 11.03 2.10 -7.48
CA SER A 125 12.37 1.53 -7.55
C SER A 125 12.86 1.38 -9.00
N GLY A 126 14.19 1.36 -9.19
CA GLY A 126 14.82 1.10 -10.48
C GLY A 126 14.76 2.27 -11.45
N GLU A 127 14.23 2.04 -12.66
CA GLU A 127 14.17 3.04 -13.72
C GLU A 127 13.35 4.27 -13.36
N LEU A 128 12.31 4.11 -12.53
CA LEU A 128 11.51 5.23 -12.04
C LEU A 128 12.35 6.21 -11.22
N ALA A 129 13.18 5.70 -10.31
CA ALA A 129 14.05 6.54 -9.50
C ALA A 129 15.02 7.37 -10.37
N THR A 130 15.39 6.87 -11.55
CA THR A 130 16.27 7.55 -12.50
C THR A 130 15.51 8.49 -13.43
N LEU A 131 14.40 8.03 -14.03
CA LEU A 131 13.64 8.81 -15.03
C LEU A 131 12.83 9.95 -14.42
N LEU A 132 12.30 9.76 -13.22
CA LEU A 132 11.45 10.73 -12.52
C LEU A 132 12.13 11.34 -11.29
N ALA A 133 13.44 11.19 -11.14
CA ALA A 133 14.19 11.67 -9.97
C ALA A 133 13.86 13.14 -9.63
N GLY A 134 13.41 13.39 -8.40
CA GLY A 134 13.05 14.73 -7.90
C GLY A 134 11.77 15.33 -8.50
N ARG A 135 10.99 14.57 -9.27
CA ARG A 135 9.81 15.05 -9.99
C ARG A 135 8.50 14.39 -9.55
N TYR A 136 8.52 13.61 -8.49
CA TYR A 136 7.33 13.00 -7.92
C TYR A 136 7.28 13.15 -6.40
N VAL A 137 6.10 13.02 -5.85
CA VAL A 137 5.83 12.85 -4.43
C VAL A 137 5.11 11.53 -4.22
N GLU A 138 5.59 10.76 -3.24
CA GLU A 138 4.91 9.54 -2.81
C GLU A 138 3.90 9.85 -1.71
N ILE A 139 2.68 9.34 -1.89
CA ILE A 139 1.62 9.35 -0.88
C ILE A 139 1.32 7.88 -0.56
N GLN A 140 1.96 7.35 0.48
CA GLN A 140 1.75 5.98 0.90
C GLN A 140 0.48 5.86 1.74
N VAL A 141 -0.48 5.07 1.25
CA VAL A 141 -1.78 4.83 1.88
C VAL A 141 -1.72 3.54 2.69
N TYR A 142 -1.85 3.71 4.01
CA TYR A 142 -1.95 2.60 4.96
C TYR A 142 -3.41 2.17 5.13
N PRO A 143 -3.69 0.98 5.71
CA PRO A 143 -4.99 0.69 6.30
C PRO A 143 -5.44 1.81 7.24
N LEU A 144 -6.70 1.82 7.63
CA LEU A 144 -7.25 2.85 8.53
C LEU A 144 -6.48 2.87 9.84
N ASP A 145 -6.16 4.06 10.33
CA ASP A 145 -5.82 4.24 11.74
C ASP A 145 -7.10 4.19 12.60
N PHE A 146 -6.95 4.23 13.93
CA PHE A 146 -8.12 4.05 14.79
C PHE A 146 -9.14 5.20 14.70
N ASP A 147 -8.69 6.43 14.47
CA ASP A 147 -9.62 7.55 14.30
C ASP A 147 -10.35 7.45 12.95
N GLU A 148 -9.65 7.04 11.90
CA GLU A 148 -10.27 6.73 10.61
C GLU A 148 -11.22 5.52 10.72
N TYR A 149 -10.82 4.47 11.46
CA TYR A 149 -11.67 3.30 11.75
C TYR A 149 -12.98 3.72 12.40
N LEU A 150 -12.93 4.58 13.43
CA LEU A 150 -14.13 5.10 14.08
C LEU A 150 -15.07 5.84 13.12
N ALA A 151 -14.49 6.64 12.20
CA ALA A 151 -15.28 7.35 11.19
C ALA A 151 -15.96 6.38 10.21
N PHE A 152 -15.28 5.29 9.83
CA PHE A 152 -15.87 4.25 8.97
C PHE A 152 -16.91 3.40 9.71
N ALA A 153 -16.64 3.04 10.97
CA ALA A 153 -17.57 2.29 11.82
C ALA A 153 -18.86 3.07 12.07
N ALA A 154 -18.82 4.40 12.14
CA ALA A 154 -20.00 5.24 12.33
C ALA A 154 -21.00 5.17 11.15
N GLU A 155 -20.56 4.81 9.95
CA GLU A 155 -21.41 4.62 8.77
C GLU A 155 -22.02 3.19 8.70
N ASN A 156 -21.54 2.27 9.55
CA ASN A 156 -22.05 0.90 9.62
C ASN A 156 -23.05 0.80 10.79
N GLU A 157 -24.29 0.41 10.50
CA GLU A 157 -25.39 0.40 11.49
C GLU A 157 -25.12 -0.50 12.70
N ASP A 158 -24.37 -1.58 12.54
CA ASP A 158 -24.05 -2.52 13.62
C ASP A 158 -22.89 -2.01 14.46
N GLU A 159 -21.83 -1.51 13.85
CA GLU A 159 -20.63 -1.02 14.52
C GLU A 159 -20.87 0.33 15.23
N ALA A 160 -21.73 1.19 14.70
CA ALA A 160 -22.06 2.49 15.29
C ALA A 160 -22.69 2.38 16.69
N LYS A 161 -23.24 1.22 17.04
CA LYS A 161 -23.84 0.94 18.36
C LYS A 161 -22.82 0.54 19.41
N LEU A 162 -21.61 0.17 19.00
CA LEU A 162 -20.55 -0.29 19.90
C LEU A 162 -19.89 0.87 20.64
N SER A 163 -19.52 0.63 21.89
CA SER A 163 -18.70 1.57 22.65
C SER A 163 -17.31 1.71 22.00
N LYS A 164 -16.64 2.84 22.22
CA LYS A 164 -15.27 3.08 21.71
C LYS A 164 -14.28 1.99 22.14
N ARG A 165 -14.49 1.37 23.31
CA ARG A 165 -13.65 0.26 23.81
C ARG A 165 -13.87 -1.02 22.98
N GLU A 166 -15.12 -1.34 22.67
CA GLU A 166 -15.46 -2.48 21.81
C GLU A 166 -14.96 -2.27 20.40
N GLN A 167 -15.13 -1.07 19.84
CA GLN A 167 -14.58 -0.71 18.54
C GLN A 167 -13.04 -0.81 18.51
N PHE A 168 -12.34 -0.44 19.60
CA PHE A 168 -10.90 -0.62 19.70
C PHE A 168 -10.50 -2.11 19.76
N ALA A 169 -11.24 -2.93 20.50
CA ALA A 169 -11.01 -4.38 20.53
C ALA A 169 -11.23 -4.99 19.14
N ASN A 170 -12.27 -4.57 18.42
CA ASN A 170 -12.52 -4.98 17.04
C ASN A 170 -11.40 -4.52 16.10
N PHE A 171 -10.93 -3.29 16.22
CA PHE A 171 -9.81 -2.77 15.44
C PHE A 171 -8.54 -3.59 15.65
N LEU A 172 -8.21 -3.96 16.88
CA LEU A 172 -7.06 -4.83 17.17
C LEU A 172 -7.23 -6.22 16.56
N ARG A 173 -8.47 -6.74 16.52
CA ARG A 173 -8.78 -8.09 16.06
C ARG A 173 -8.95 -8.19 14.55
N PHE A 174 -9.67 -7.25 13.93
CA PHE A 174 -10.06 -7.29 12.53
C PHE A 174 -9.24 -6.35 11.63
N GLY A 175 -8.34 -5.55 12.24
CA GLY A 175 -7.48 -4.63 11.50
C GLY A 175 -8.20 -3.39 11.02
N GLY A 176 -7.55 -2.67 10.09
CA GLY A 176 -7.99 -1.38 9.56
C GLY A 176 -8.28 -1.39 8.06
N LEU A 177 -8.54 -2.54 7.42
CA LEU A 177 -8.90 -2.54 6.00
C LEU A 177 -10.29 -1.93 5.78
N PRO A 178 -10.45 -0.86 4.97
CA PRO A 178 -11.72 -0.12 4.85
C PRO A 178 -12.92 -0.99 4.44
N GLY A 179 -12.67 -2.05 3.68
CA GLY A 179 -13.74 -2.91 3.15
C GLY A 179 -14.50 -3.71 4.18
N ILE A 180 -13.97 -3.91 5.40
CA ILE A 180 -14.68 -4.65 6.45
C ILE A 180 -15.96 -3.92 6.89
N HIS A 181 -15.96 -2.58 6.89
CA HIS A 181 -17.10 -1.75 7.28
C HIS A 181 -18.25 -1.74 6.24
N GLN A 182 -18.01 -2.30 5.05
CA GLN A 182 -19.06 -2.44 4.01
C GLN A 182 -19.83 -3.76 4.15
N LEU A 183 -19.37 -4.65 5.03
CA LEU A 183 -20.01 -5.93 5.28
C LEU A 183 -21.07 -5.76 6.37
N LYS A 184 -22.13 -6.58 6.30
CA LYS A 184 -22.97 -6.80 7.48
C LYS A 184 -22.08 -7.43 8.55
N TRP A 185 -22.04 -6.82 9.74
CA TRP A 185 -21.10 -7.20 10.78
C TRP A 185 -21.36 -8.62 11.29
N ASP A 186 -20.43 -9.50 11.01
CA ASP A 186 -20.41 -10.90 11.41
C ASP A 186 -18.94 -11.35 11.38
N GLU A 187 -18.45 -11.88 12.52
CA GLU A 187 -17.03 -12.21 12.68
C GLU A 187 -16.51 -13.18 11.62
N ASP A 188 -17.27 -14.25 11.34
CA ASP A 188 -16.86 -15.29 10.40
C ASP A 188 -16.75 -14.72 8.99
N ARG A 189 -17.69 -13.85 8.59
CA ARG A 189 -17.68 -13.19 7.28
C ARG A 189 -16.52 -12.21 7.15
N VAL A 190 -16.25 -11.43 8.21
CA VAL A 190 -15.11 -10.50 8.21
C VAL A 190 -13.80 -11.28 8.13
N MET A 191 -13.64 -12.36 8.90
CA MET A 191 -12.44 -13.20 8.84
C MET A 191 -12.28 -13.88 7.47
N GLN A 192 -13.35 -14.40 6.88
CA GLN A 192 -13.31 -14.95 5.53
C GLN A 192 -12.87 -13.90 4.50
N TYR A 193 -13.45 -12.70 4.56
CA TYR A 193 -13.07 -11.60 3.67
C TYR A 193 -11.60 -11.20 3.80
N LEU A 194 -11.09 -11.12 5.03
CA LEU A 194 -9.68 -10.83 5.30
C LEU A 194 -8.75 -11.94 4.78
N HIS A 195 -9.14 -13.21 4.96
CA HIS A 195 -8.42 -14.35 4.43
C HIS A 195 -8.35 -14.32 2.89
N ASP A 196 -9.45 -13.98 2.23
CA ASP A 196 -9.50 -13.85 0.76
C ASP A 196 -8.63 -12.69 0.26
N ILE A 197 -8.58 -11.57 1.00
CA ILE A 197 -7.64 -10.47 0.70
C ILE A 197 -6.19 -10.95 0.85
N TYR A 198 -5.86 -11.62 1.95
CA TYR A 198 -4.52 -12.17 2.17
C TYR A 198 -4.10 -13.06 1.01
N ASN A 199 -4.94 -14.02 0.62
CA ASN A 199 -4.67 -14.91 -0.51
C ASN A 199 -4.48 -14.13 -1.82
N SER A 200 -5.31 -13.12 -2.08
CA SER A 200 -5.18 -12.27 -3.27
C SER A 200 -3.85 -11.51 -3.30
N VAL A 201 -3.44 -10.92 -2.17
CA VAL A 201 -2.15 -10.22 -2.03
C VAL A 201 -1.00 -11.20 -2.23
N LEU A 202 -1.04 -12.35 -1.55
CA LEU A 202 0.02 -13.35 -1.64
C LEU A 202 0.18 -13.89 -3.06
N LEU A 203 -0.92 -14.28 -3.71
CA LEU A 203 -0.89 -14.87 -5.05
C LEU A 203 -0.53 -13.85 -6.14
N LYS A 204 -1.18 -12.68 -6.15
CA LYS A 204 -1.02 -11.71 -7.23
C LYS A 204 0.19 -10.80 -7.02
N ASP A 205 0.31 -10.22 -5.83
CA ASP A 205 1.29 -9.14 -5.59
C ASP A 205 2.65 -9.68 -5.11
N VAL A 206 2.70 -10.87 -4.49
CA VAL A 206 3.95 -11.50 -4.05
C VAL A 206 4.40 -12.58 -5.04
N ILE A 207 3.64 -13.67 -5.20
CA ILE A 207 4.07 -14.85 -5.95
C ILE A 207 4.19 -14.55 -7.45
N ALA A 208 3.11 -14.09 -8.09
CA ALA A 208 3.09 -13.89 -9.53
C ALA A 208 4.10 -12.83 -9.97
N ARG A 209 4.13 -11.67 -9.29
CA ARG A 209 5.05 -10.56 -9.66
C ARG A 209 6.51 -10.86 -9.43
N ASN A 210 6.85 -11.69 -8.44
CA ASN A 210 8.24 -12.04 -8.14
C ASN A 210 8.63 -13.42 -8.69
N ARG A 211 7.72 -14.10 -9.41
CA ARG A 211 7.92 -15.43 -10.00
C ARG A 211 8.42 -16.46 -8.98
N ILE A 212 7.84 -16.41 -7.76
CA ILE A 212 8.21 -17.31 -6.67
C ILE A 212 7.74 -18.73 -7.03
N ARG A 213 8.66 -19.69 -7.00
CA ARG A 213 8.38 -21.09 -7.34
C ARG A 213 8.04 -21.93 -6.12
N ASP A 214 8.72 -21.72 -4.99
CA ASP A 214 8.48 -22.44 -3.75
C ASP A 214 7.49 -21.66 -2.86
N THR A 215 6.21 -21.86 -3.12
CA THR A 215 5.12 -21.21 -2.39
C THR A 215 5.02 -21.73 -0.96
N ALA A 216 5.29 -23.01 -0.72
CA ALA A 216 5.26 -23.61 0.61
C ALA A 216 6.36 -23.04 1.53
N LEU A 217 7.52 -22.71 0.97
CA LEU A 217 8.58 -22.00 1.70
C LEU A 217 8.15 -20.56 2.02
N LEU A 218 7.55 -19.85 1.05
CA LEU A 218 7.03 -18.51 1.27
C LEU A 218 5.99 -18.49 2.40
N GLU A 219 5.02 -19.41 2.37
CA GLU A 219 4.01 -19.53 3.43
C GLU A 219 4.64 -19.78 4.80
N SER A 220 5.66 -20.65 4.88
CA SER A 220 6.39 -20.90 6.13
C SER A 220 7.07 -19.64 6.66
N ILE A 221 7.64 -18.80 5.77
CA ILE A 221 8.25 -17.52 6.15
C ILE A 221 7.17 -16.55 6.63
N VAL A 222 6.04 -16.47 5.94
CA VAL A 222 4.93 -15.59 6.34
C VAL A 222 4.37 -15.99 7.71
N LEU A 223 4.15 -17.28 7.95
CA LEU A 223 3.70 -17.77 9.25
C LEU A 223 4.70 -17.43 10.37
N TYR A 224 6.00 -17.60 10.10
CA TYR A 224 7.04 -17.20 11.05
C TYR A 224 6.99 -15.71 11.37
N LEU A 225 6.82 -14.86 10.36
CA LEU A 225 6.70 -13.41 10.53
C LEU A 225 5.47 -13.03 11.37
N MET A 226 4.33 -13.64 11.06
CA MET A 226 3.07 -13.39 11.76
C MET A 226 3.10 -13.81 13.23
N ASP A 227 3.80 -14.90 13.54
CA ASP A 227 3.95 -15.41 14.91
C ASP A 227 4.98 -14.59 15.72
N ASN A 228 5.94 -13.96 15.05
CA ASN A 228 7.03 -13.18 15.68
C ASN A 228 6.88 -11.66 15.52
N ILE A 229 5.66 -11.16 15.38
CA ILE A 229 5.40 -9.72 15.25
C ILE A 229 5.94 -8.95 16.46
N GLY A 230 6.62 -7.82 16.22
CA GLY A 230 7.23 -7.00 17.26
C GLY A 230 8.58 -7.51 17.80
N ASN A 231 8.95 -8.76 17.50
CA ASN A 231 10.25 -9.31 17.88
C ASN A 231 11.35 -8.89 16.90
N THR A 232 12.59 -8.81 17.40
CA THR A 232 13.76 -8.61 16.55
C THR A 232 14.26 -9.96 16.02
N PHE A 233 14.46 -10.06 14.72
CA PHE A 233 15.09 -11.23 14.11
C PHE A 233 15.84 -10.83 12.83
N SER A 234 16.56 -11.77 12.25
CA SER A 234 17.27 -11.61 10.97
C SER A 234 16.84 -12.68 9.98
N ALA A 235 17.09 -12.45 8.70
CA ALA A 235 16.89 -13.49 7.69
C ALA A 235 17.70 -14.76 7.99
N LYS A 236 18.85 -14.62 8.68
CA LYS A 236 19.63 -15.75 9.19
C LYS A 236 18.85 -16.54 10.22
N THR A 237 18.21 -15.85 11.18
CA THR A 237 17.38 -16.51 12.22
C THR A 237 16.25 -17.33 11.59
N ILE A 238 15.55 -16.77 10.60
CA ILE A 238 14.51 -17.49 9.85
C ILE A 238 15.11 -18.69 9.10
N SER A 239 16.25 -18.48 8.42
CA SER A 239 16.94 -19.55 7.70
C SER A 239 17.34 -20.69 8.62
N ASP A 240 17.90 -20.39 9.79
CA ASP A 240 18.35 -21.41 10.77
C ASP A 240 17.15 -22.14 11.38
N PHE A 241 16.05 -21.46 11.68
CA PHE A 241 14.79 -22.05 12.10
C PHE A 241 14.23 -23.05 11.07
N LEU A 242 14.13 -22.63 9.79
CA LEU A 242 13.62 -23.50 8.73
C LEU A 242 14.56 -24.67 8.43
N LYS A 243 15.87 -24.51 8.59
CA LYS A 243 16.84 -25.62 8.50
C LYS A 243 16.65 -26.63 9.61
N SER A 244 16.35 -26.20 10.83
CA SER A 244 16.03 -27.10 11.95
C SER A 244 14.79 -27.95 11.69
N GLN A 245 13.89 -27.48 10.81
CA GLN A 245 12.72 -28.22 10.32
C GLN A 245 13.01 -29.10 9.08
N GLY A 246 14.28 -29.27 8.71
CA GLY A 246 14.70 -30.10 7.58
C GLY A 246 14.67 -29.43 6.21
N ARG A 247 14.39 -28.13 6.12
CA ARG A 247 14.40 -27.40 4.85
C ARG A 247 15.80 -26.84 4.54
N LYS A 248 16.34 -27.17 3.37
CA LYS A 248 17.60 -26.60 2.89
C LYS A 248 17.32 -25.30 2.13
N LEU A 249 17.72 -24.15 2.70
CA LEU A 249 17.63 -22.86 2.02
C LEU A 249 18.79 -21.95 2.37
N SER A 250 19.08 -21.01 1.48
CA SER A 250 20.07 -19.95 1.72
C SER A 250 19.42 -18.76 2.43
N THR A 251 20.22 -18.03 3.20
CA THR A 251 19.78 -16.75 3.81
C THR A 251 19.37 -15.74 2.74
N GLU A 252 20.02 -15.77 1.57
CA GLU A 252 19.67 -14.93 0.42
C GLU A 252 18.24 -15.17 -0.09
N THR A 253 17.83 -16.44 -0.15
CA THR A 253 16.43 -16.80 -0.51
C THR A 253 15.44 -16.18 0.46
N VAL A 254 15.72 -16.23 1.77
CA VAL A 254 14.87 -15.59 2.78
C VAL A 254 14.80 -14.09 2.55
N TYR A 255 15.93 -13.42 2.32
CA TYR A 255 15.94 -11.96 2.01
C TYR A 255 15.11 -11.63 0.77
N ASN A 256 15.20 -12.43 -0.28
CA ASN A 256 14.41 -12.21 -1.50
C ASN A 256 12.90 -12.33 -1.24
N TYR A 257 12.48 -13.27 -0.38
CA TYR A 257 11.06 -13.42 -0.01
C TYR A 257 10.60 -12.29 0.89
N LEU A 258 11.41 -11.86 1.88
CA LEU A 258 11.11 -10.69 2.71
C LEU A 258 10.96 -9.44 1.85
N LYS A 259 11.85 -9.22 0.89
CA LYS A 259 11.78 -8.10 -0.05
C LYS A 259 10.52 -8.17 -0.95
N ALA A 260 10.09 -9.36 -1.34
CA ALA A 260 8.86 -9.54 -2.11
C ALA A 260 7.62 -9.19 -1.28
N LEU A 261 7.57 -9.60 0.00
CA LEU A 261 6.50 -9.25 0.94
C LEU A 261 6.47 -7.73 1.23
N GLU A 262 7.63 -7.12 1.42
CA GLU A 262 7.78 -5.68 1.62
C GLU A 262 7.32 -4.89 0.38
N SER A 263 7.69 -5.37 -0.82
CA SER A 263 7.28 -4.74 -2.08
C SER A 263 5.78 -4.80 -2.33
N ALA A 264 5.07 -5.79 -1.78
CA ALA A 264 3.62 -5.89 -1.80
C ALA A 264 2.94 -5.11 -0.66
N PHE A 265 3.72 -4.36 0.14
CA PHE A 265 3.24 -3.67 1.33
C PHE A 265 2.54 -4.59 2.34
N LEU A 266 2.85 -5.89 2.36
CA LEU A 266 2.30 -6.81 3.36
C LEU A 266 3.03 -6.67 4.69
N ILE A 267 4.32 -6.37 4.64
CA ILE A 267 5.18 -6.12 5.80
C ILE A 267 5.93 -4.79 5.67
N HIS A 268 6.29 -4.22 6.81
CA HIS A 268 7.17 -3.06 6.93
C HIS A 268 8.42 -3.43 7.71
N LYS A 269 9.57 -3.22 7.09
CA LYS A 269 10.86 -3.39 7.72
C LYS A 269 11.25 -2.13 8.48
N VAL A 270 11.60 -2.29 9.75
CA VAL A 270 12.15 -1.22 10.59
C VAL A 270 13.56 -1.60 11.00
N VAL A 271 14.50 -0.73 10.65
CA VAL A 271 15.91 -0.90 10.99
C VAL A 271 16.16 -0.28 12.37
N ARG A 272 16.92 -0.95 13.20
CA ARG A 272 17.33 -0.41 14.49
C ARG A 272 18.20 0.84 14.29
N PHE A 273 17.77 1.95 14.87
CA PHE A 273 18.59 3.17 14.92
C PHE A 273 19.43 3.16 16.19
N ASP A 274 20.77 3.15 16.04
CA ASP A 274 21.67 3.32 17.17
C ASP A 274 22.10 4.79 17.29
N ILE A 275 21.61 5.46 18.35
CA ILE A 275 21.90 6.86 18.66
C ILE A 275 23.40 7.11 18.85
N LYS A 276 24.19 6.08 19.17
CA LYS A 276 25.64 6.16 19.35
C LYS A 276 26.49 5.94 18.08
N GLY A 277 25.84 5.78 16.93
CA GLY A 277 26.43 6.05 15.61
C GLY A 277 27.44 5.05 15.05
N LYS A 278 27.57 3.82 15.58
CA LYS A 278 28.56 2.87 15.08
C LYS A 278 28.06 1.52 14.57
N ARG A 279 26.75 1.23 14.63
CA ARG A 279 26.21 -0.11 14.34
C ARG A 279 24.99 -0.15 13.41
N ILE A 280 24.90 0.75 12.43
CA ILE A 280 23.84 0.73 11.40
C ILE A 280 23.87 -0.58 10.56
N LEU A 281 24.98 -1.31 10.60
CA LEU A 281 25.17 -2.56 9.85
C LEU A 281 24.89 -3.84 10.65
N GLU A 282 24.45 -3.75 11.90
CA GLU A 282 24.08 -4.94 12.66
C GLU A 282 22.67 -5.39 12.33
N THR A 283 22.59 -6.64 11.94
CA THR A 283 21.51 -7.38 11.26
C THR A 283 20.31 -7.75 12.13
N GLN A 284 19.92 -6.93 13.09
CA GLN A 284 18.66 -7.14 13.83
C GLN A 284 17.61 -6.18 13.31
N GLU A 285 16.64 -6.71 12.63
CA GLU A 285 15.55 -6.00 12.00
C GLU A 285 14.25 -6.34 12.71
N LYS A 286 13.31 -5.40 12.78
CA LYS A 286 11.92 -5.67 13.15
C LYS A 286 11.06 -5.62 11.91
N TYR A 287 10.10 -6.53 11.84
CA TYR A 287 9.10 -6.54 10.80
C TYR A 287 7.73 -6.39 11.40
N TYR A 288 6.92 -5.55 10.79
CA TYR A 288 5.54 -5.28 11.18
C TYR A 288 4.62 -5.56 10.02
N LEU A 289 3.42 -6.02 10.30
CA LEU A 289 2.39 -6.26 9.30
C LEU A 289 1.63 -4.97 9.01
N SER A 290 1.24 -4.78 7.77
CA SER A 290 0.43 -3.62 7.38
C SER A 290 -0.97 -3.65 7.98
N ASP A 291 -1.49 -4.84 8.24
CA ASP A 291 -2.82 -5.01 8.82
C ASP A 291 -2.87 -6.23 9.75
N LEU A 292 -3.41 -6.04 10.96
CA LEU A 292 -3.52 -7.09 11.96
C LEU A 292 -4.65 -8.07 11.66
N GLY A 293 -5.70 -7.64 11.00
CA GLY A 293 -6.80 -8.51 10.61
C GLY A 293 -6.34 -9.60 9.65
N LEU A 294 -5.43 -9.29 8.72
CA LEU A 294 -4.81 -10.30 7.86
C LEU A 294 -4.03 -11.35 8.66
N ARG A 295 -3.29 -10.91 9.71
CA ARG A 295 -2.61 -11.83 10.61
C ARG A 295 -3.58 -12.79 11.27
N HIS A 296 -4.63 -12.24 11.87
CA HIS A 296 -5.58 -13.05 12.62
C HIS A 296 -6.43 -13.96 11.75
N ALA A 297 -6.68 -13.57 10.50
CA ALA A 297 -7.33 -14.44 9.53
C ALA A 297 -6.49 -15.66 9.15
N VAL A 298 -5.15 -15.58 9.28
CA VAL A 298 -4.23 -16.68 8.91
C VAL A 298 -3.85 -17.54 10.11
N ILE A 299 -3.45 -16.94 11.24
CA ILE A 299 -2.93 -17.69 12.41
C ILE A 299 -3.91 -17.73 13.59
N GLY A 300 -5.09 -17.14 13.44
CA GLY A 300 -6.08 -16.98 14.51
C GLY A 300 -5.75 -15.85 15.49
N TYR A 301 -6.77 -15.37 16.18
CA TYR A 301 -6.62 -14.37 17.24
C TYR A 301 -6.27 -15.10 18.55
N ARG A 302 -5.27 -14.58 19.28
CA ARG A 302 -4.82 -15.12 20.56
C ARG A 302 -4.70 -13.98 21.59
N ASP A 303 -5.42 -14.06 22.70
CA ASP A 303 -5.43 -13.03 23.75
C ASP A 303 -4.06 -12.81 24.41
N ASN A 304 -3.18 -13.82 24.39
CA ASN A 304 -1.87 -13.75 25.05
C ASN A 304 -0.80 -13.01 24.23
N ASP A 305 -1.10 -12.57 23.01
CA ASP A 305 -0.12 -12.00 22.06
C ASP A 305 -0.23 -10.46 21.93
N ILE A 306 -0.86 -9.85 22.92
CA ILE A 306 -1.24 -8.45 22.92
C ILE A 306 -0.06 -7.48 22.76
N ALA A 307 1.11 -7.80 23.33
CA ALA A 307 2.25 -6.88 23.30
C ALA A 307 2.76 -6.60 21.88
N GLY A 308 2.97 -7.65 21.07
CA GLY A 308 3.39 -7.51 19.68
C GLY A 308 2.31 -6.86 18.80
N VAL A 309 1.03 -7.19 19.07
CA VAL A 309 -0.12 -6.57 18.40
C VAL A 309 -0.19 -5.08 18.66
N LEU A 310 -0.07 -4.64 19.93
CA LEU A 310 -0.07 -3.22 20.28
C LEU A 310 1.15 -2.48 19.72
N GLU A 311 2.34 -3.09 19.75
CA GLU A 311 3.53 -2.49 19.17
C GLU A 311 3.36 -2.28 17.67
N ASN A 312 2.82 -3.27 16.94
CA ASN A 312 2.51 -3.14 15.52
C ASN A 312 1.49 -2.01 15.26
N THR A 313 0.44 -1.96 16.07
CA THR A 313 -0.57 -0.90 15.98
C THR A 313 0.08 0.47 16.21
N CYS A 314 0.86 0.64 17.27
CA CYS A 314 1.55 1.89 17.56
C CYS A 314 2.46 2.34 16.40
N LEU A 315 3.19 1.41 15.77
CA LEU A 315 4.03 1.76 14.62
C LEU A 315 3.21 2.32 13.47
N LEU A 316 2.10 1.68 13.11
CA LEU A 316 1.24 2.14 12.02
C LEU A 316 0.61 3.51 12.30
N TYR A 317 0.28 3.80 13.58
CA TYR A 317 -0.23 5.10 14.02
C TYR A 317 0.84 6.19 14.02
N THR A 318 2.04 5.84 14.49
CA THR A 318 3.17 6.76 14.57
C THR A 318 4.04 6.70 13.33
N SER A 319 3.63 5.88 12.34
CA SER A 319 4.35 5.73 11.08
C SER A 319 4.66 7.11 10.49
N PRO A 320 5.93 7.33 10.15
CA PRO A 320 6.56 8.62 10.22
C PRO A 320 5.83 9.64 9.38
N SER A 321 5.55 10.76 10.01
CA SER A 321 5.39 12.01 9.29
C SER A 321 6.53 12.13 8.27
N PRO A 322 6.33 12.76 7.11
CA PRO A 322 7.43 13.05 6.18
C PRO A 322 8.66 13.66 6.85
N ARG A 323 8.50 14.29 8.03
CA ARG A 323 9.60 14.81 8.86
C ARG A 323 10.48 13.72 9.47
N ASP A 324 9.93 12.57 9.82
CA ASP A 324 10.68 11.49 10.46
C ASP A 324 11.48 10.66 9.43
N ARG A 325 11.08 10.67 8.16
CA ARG A 325 11.85 10.09 7.05
C ARG A 325 13.13 10.86 6.73
N SER A 326 13.19 12.16 7.03
CA SER A 326 14.39 12.97 6.82
C SER A 326 15.51 12.66 7.80
N VAL A 327 15.18 12.17 9.00
CA VAL A 327 16.16 11.74 10.02
C VAL A 327 16.74 10.37 9.71
N SER A 328 16.08 9.52 8.95
CA SER A 328 16.58 8.20 8.53
C SER A 328 17.49 8.22 7.30
N ARG A 329 17.74 9.40 6.72
CA ARG A 329 18.59 9.60 5.52
C ARG A 329 19.87 10.42 5.78
N MET A 330 20.20 10.71 7.05
CA MET A 330 21.51 11.29 7.43
C MET A 330 22.45 10.24 8.03
#